data_be9c309d0f8588d1326e3f672add4da5
#
_entry.id   be9c309d0f8588d1326e3f672add4da5
#
_cell.length_a   1.000
_cell.length_b   1.000
_cell.length_c   1.000
_cell.angle_alpha   90.00
_cell.angle_beta   90.00
_cell.angle_gamma   90.00
#
_symmetry.space_group_name_H-M   'P 1'
#
loop_
_entity.id
_entity.type
_entity.pdbx_description
1 polymer ?
#
loop_
_entity_poly.entity_id
_entity_poly.type
_entity_poly.pdbx_seq_one_letter_code
_entity_poly.pdbx_strand_id
1 'polypeptide(L)'
;MGKNELPLAVGQRLRDHPRDDTEPFTNNAGHFRNNTEHFRNDAGADERREAEVTTTTEPAARPQSDGQPMPPLRVALLGCGTVGSEVARLLTDSADDLHARIGRRLELVGIAVRRLNRTREGIDPALFTTDAAALVARSDVDLVIEVIGGIEPARSLILSALQHGASVVTANKALLAEDGGTLFAAAEQAGVDLYFEAAVAGAIPIVRPLRESLVGDEITSVIGIVNGTTNYILDKMDTEGAGFSETLADAQTLGYAEADPTADVEGFDAAAKAAILASLAFHSRVTAADVYREGISEVTTSDIASARAIGSVVKLLAICELSDAEGDNGQRRVSVRVHPAMIPRSHPLASVGGAYNAVFVESRSAGRLMFYGPGAGGSPTASAVLGDLVTVARNRVRGAAGPGESSYAARPVSPIDDVVTRYHISLEVADVTGVLASIATCFAEHGVSIQTVRQQGRGSDAQLVIVTHRARDAALSATVRALRSLEAVREVASVMRVEGEG
;
A
#
# COMPACT_ATOMS: atom_id res chain seq x y z
N MET A 1 7.90 70.15 -11.49
CA MET A 1 9.24 70.72 -11.30
C MET A 1 10.04 69.62 -10.60
N GLY A 2 10.93 68.99 -11.15
CA GLY A 2 12.04 68.82 -12.01
C GLY A 2 12.56 67.43 -11.73
N LYS A 3 12.63 66.51 -12.61
CA LYS A 3 13.63 66.13 -13.59
C LYS A 3 15.06 66.07 -13.04
N ASN A 4 15.62 64.85 -13.05
CA ASN A 4 16.94 64.47 -13.67
C ASN A 4 17.23 63.04 -13.25
N GLU A 5 17.17 62.08 -14.15
CA GLU A 5 18.12 61.70 -15.23
C GLU A 5 19.40 61.04 -14.72
N LEU A 6 19.54 59.81 -15.23
CA LEU A 6 20.70 58.91 -15.27
C LEU A 6 21.99 59.55 -15.81
N PRO A 7 23.16 58.91 -15.66
CA PRO A 7 23.64 58.23 -16.86
C PRO A 7 24.35 56.89 -16.69
N LEU A 8 24.22 56.13 -17.75
CA LEU A 8 25.02 55.04 -18.30
C LEU A 8 26.54 55.30 -18.39
N ALA A 9 27.34 54.24 -18.35
CA ALA A 9 28.41 53.88 -19.32
C ALA A 9 29.20 52.68 -18.78
N VAL A 10 29.18 51.56 -19.45
CA VAL A 10 29.96 51.11 -20.62
C VAL A 10 31.39 50.65 -20.24
N GLY A 11 31.67 49.39 -20.47
CA GLY A 11 32.75 49.02 -21.32
C GLY A 11 33.56 47.80 -20.98
N GLN A 12 33.29 46.66 -21.69
CA GLN A 12 34.28 45.90 -22.47
C GLN A 12 35.47 45.29 -21.71
N ARG A 13 35.94 44.07 -21.96
CA ARG A 13 36.06 43.21 -23.19
C ARG A 13 36.48 41.81 -22.73
N LEU A 14 35.90 40.81 -23.31
CA LEU A 14 36.45 39.70 -24.08
C LEU A 14 37.90 39.24 -23.81
N ARG A 15 38.09 37.97 -23.49
CA ARG A 15 38.98 37.10 -24.29
C ARG A 15 38.58 35.64 -24.12
N ASP A 16 38.34 35.04 -25.28
CA ASP A 16 38.20 33.63 -25.58
C ASP A 16 39.44 32.83 -25.21
N HIS A 17 39.27 31.56 -24.82
CA HIS A 17 39.80 30.40 -25.54
C HIS A 17 39.26 29.09 -25.01
N PRO A 18 38.97 28.12 -25.90
CA PRO A 18 38.39 26.86 -25.58
C PRO A 18 39.44 25.81 -25.21
N ARG A 19 39.10 24.83 -24.37
CA ARG A 19 39.73 23.51 -24.40
C ARG A 19 38.68 22.46 -24.36
N ASP A 20 38.56 21.81 -25.49
CA ASP A 20 38.12 20.47 -25.76
C ASP A 20 38.89 19.50 -24.87
N ASP A 21 38.20 18.64 -24.15
CA ASP A 21 38.73 17.37 -23.70
C ASP A 21 37.56 16.38 -23.60
N THR A 22 37.25 15.80 -24.74
CA THR A 22 36.50 14.55 -24.87
C THR A 22 37.42 13.40 -24.48
N GLU A 23 37.18 12.76 -23.31
CA GLU A 23 37.70 11.43 -23.05
C GLU A 23 36.51 10.42 -22.94
N PRO A 24 36.68 9.28 -23.59
CA PRO A 24 35.59 8.28 -23.63
C PRO A 24 35.59 7.39 -22.40
N PHE A 25 34.40 7.12 -21.88
CA PHE A 25 34.17 6.10 -20.86
C PHE A 25 34.61 4.71 -21.37
N THR A 26 35.71 4.21 -20.84
CA THR A 26 36.14 2.82 -21.05
C THR A 26 35.38 1.89 -20.14
N ASN A 27 34.66 1.00 -20.78
CA ASN A 27 33.99 -0.17 -20.22
C ASN A 27 35.03 -1.13 -19.58
N ASN A 28 35.03 -1.27 -18.27
CA ASN A 28 35.88 -2.22 -17.56
C ASN A 28 35.10 -3.54 -17.38
N ALA A 29 35.14 -4.40 -18.41
CA ALA A 29 34.69 -5.77 -18.33
C ALA A 29 35.77 -6.63 -17.63
N GLY A 30 35.56 -6.87 -16.33
CA GLY A 30 36.42 -7.77 -15.56
C GLY A 30 36.31 -9.20 -16.04
N HIS A 31 37.46 -9.76 -16.41
CA HIS A 31 37.66 -11.13 -16.81
C HIS A 31 37.32 -12.13 -15.67
N PHE A 32 36.31 -12.94 -15.88
CA PHE A 32 36.20 -14.23 -15.18
C PHE A 32 37.10 -15.25 -15.88
N ARG A 33 38.18 -15.65 -15.19
CA ARG A 33 39.02 -16.77 -15.59
C ARG A 33 38.31 -18.08 -15.23
N ASN A 34 38.04 -18.88 -16.25
CA ASN A 34 37.70 -20.28 -16.13
C ASN A 34 38.93 -21.06 -15.59
N ASN A 35 38.80 -21.63 -14.41
CA ASN A 35 39.70 -22.69 -13.95
C ASN A 35 39.08 -24.04 -14.36
N THR A 36 39.58 -24.59 -15.44
CA THR A 36 39.39 -26.00 -15.80
C THR A 36 40.59 -26.77 -15.29
N GLU A 37 40.47 -27.48 -14.19
CA GLU A 37 41.44 -28.48 -13.78
C GLU A 37 41.14 -29.79 -14.47
N HIS A 38 42.24 -30.31 -15.06
CA HIS A 38 42.37 -31.59 -15.74
C HIS A 38 42.12 -32.76 -14.79
N PHE A 39 41.16 -33.62 -15.15
CA PHE A 39 41.22 -35.04 -14.78
C PHE A 39 41.65 -35.87 -15.98
N ARG A 40 42.79 -36.57 -15.81
CA ARG A 40 43.32 -37.51 -16.79
C ARG A 40 42.50 -38.81 -16.81
N ASN A 41 42.19 -39.25 -18.01
CA ASN A 41 41.67 -40.55 -18.33
C ASN A 41 42.65 -41.68 -17.90
N ASP A 42 42.06 -42.73 -17.34
CA ASP A 42 42.60 -44.08 -17.52
C ASP A 42 41.61 -44.94 -18.27
N ALA A 43 42.13 -45.56 -19.33
CA ALA A 43 41.37 -46.31 -20.30
C ALA A 43 41.13 -47.74 -19.79
N GLY A 44 39.87 -48.17 -19.87
CA GLY A 44 39.49 -49.56 -19.80
C GLY A 44 38.40 -49.81 -20.88
N ALA A 45 38.80 -50.50 -21.91
CA ALA A 45 37.94 -50.93 -23.01
C ALA A 45 36.88 -51.93 -22.54
N ASP A 46 35.63 -51.70 -22.83
CA ASP A 46 34.69 -52.79 -23.13
C ASP A 46 33.67 -52.37 -24.21
N GLU A 47 33.66 -53.17 -25.23
CA GLU A 47 32.78 -53.06 -26.41
C GLU A 47 31.35 -53.47 -26.04
N ARG A 48 30.41 -52.78 -26.64
CA ARG A 48 29.16 -53.26 -27.19
C ARG A 48 27.88 -52.53 -26.80
N ARG A 49 27.24 -52.14 -27.88
CA ARG A 49 25.82 -51.87 -28.13
C ARG A 49 25.43 -50.41 -28.16
N GLU A 50 25.53 -49.85 -29.35
CA GLU A 50 24.66 -48.82 -29.84
C GLU A 50 23.20 -49.30 -29.76
N ALA A 51 22.44 -48.71 -28.88
CA ALA A 51 20.98 -48.72 -28.95
C ALA A 51 20.56 -47.29 -29.30
N GLU A 52 20.17 -47.11 -30.57
CA GLU A 52 19.44 -45.95 -31.02
C GLU A 52 18.17 -45.78 -30.18
N VAL A 53 18.21 -44.83 -29.27
CA VAL A 53 16.99 -44.32 -28.62
C VAL A 53 16.54 -43.09 -29.41
N THR A 54 15.89 -43.31 -30.51
CA THR A 54 15.03 -42.35 -31.19
C THR A 54 13.72 -42.24 -30.39
N THR A 55 13.72 -41.46 -29.32
CA THR A 55 12.49 -40.98 -28.70
C THR A 55 12.17 -39.58 -29.25
N THR A 56 11.59 -39.55 -30.44
CA THR A 56 10.73 -38.44 -30.86
C THR A 56 9.47 -38.48 -29.99
N THR A 57 9.53 -37.83 -28.82
CA THR A 57 8.31 -37.48 -28.10
C THR A 57 7.69 -36.30 -28.85
N GLU A 58 6.77 -36.59 -29.76
CA GLU A 58 5.82 -35.57 -30.21
C GLU A 58 5.19 -34.92 -28.95
N PRO A 59 5.12 -33.58 -28.87
CA PRO A 59 4.38 -32.93 -27.80
C PRO A 59 2.94 -33.44 -27.89
N ALA A 60 2.45 -34.03 -26.82
CA ALA A 60 1.08 -34.52 -26.72
C ALA A 60 0.14 -33.45 -27.29
N ALA A 61 -0.55 -33.79 -28.36
CA ALA A 61 -1.53 -32.91 -28.97
C ALA A 61 -2.53 -32.51 -27.91
N ARG A 62 -2.69 -31.20 -27.68
CA ARG A 62 -3.78 -30.67 -26.87
C ARG A 62 -5.06 -31.32 -27.39
N PRO A 63 -5.93 -31.84 -26.50
CA PRO A 63 -7.19 -32.41 -26.95
C PRO A 63 -7.90 -31.33 -27.80
N GLN A 64 -8.08 -31.58 -29.07
CA GLN A 64 -8.91 -30.76 -29.95
C GLN A 64 -10.33 -30.94 -29.42
N SER A 65 -10.89 -29.93 -28.76
CA SER A 65 -12.29 -29.87 -28.44
C SER A 65 -13.08 -29.94 -29.76
N ASP A 66 -13.99 -30.89 -29.85
CA ASP A 66 -14.99 -30.94 -30.90
C ASP A 66 -15.60 -29.57 -31.05
N GLY A 67 -15.47 -28.92 -32.22
CA GLY A 67 -15.65 -27.50 -32.53
C GLY A 67 -16.98 -26.82 -32.13
N GLN A 68 -17.58 -27.19 -31.00
CA GLN A 68 -18.66 -26.44 -30.39
C GLN A 68 -18.08 -25.37 -29.44
N PRO A 69 -18.49 -24.11 -29.62
CA PRO A 69 -18.08 -23.05 -28.73
C PRO A 69 -18.50 -23.39 -27.28
N MET A 70 -17.56 -23.44 -26.36
CA MET A 70 -17.85 -23.66 -24.95
C MET A 70 -18.82 -22.59 -24.43
N PRO A 71 -19.83 -22.95 -23.61
CA PRO A 71 -20.77 -21.99 -23.07
C PRO A 71 -20.02 -20.89 -22.26
N PRO A 72 -20.50 -19.64 -22.28
CA PRO A 72 -19.83 -18.55 -21.58
C PRO A 72 -19.76 -18.81 -20.07
N LEU A 73 -18.77 -18.21 -19.41
CA LEU A 73 -18.77 -18.10 -17.94
C LEU A 73 -19.74 -17.00 -17.52
N ARG A 74 -20.65 -17.31 -16.61
CA ARG A 74 -21.75 -16.46 -16.19
C ARG A 74 -21.34 -15.65 -14.97
N VAL A 75 -21.41 -14.31 -15.09
CA VAL A 75 -20.95 -13.36 -14.10
C VAL A 75 -22.15 -12.65 -13.47
N ALA A 76 -22.23 -12.64 -12.15
CA ALA A 76 -23.15 -11.80 -11.38
C ALA A 76 -22.39 -10.62 -10.76
N LEU A 77 -22.97 -9.43 -10.77
CA LEU A 77 -22.40 -8.21 -10.21
C LEU A 77 -23.25 -7.72 -9.03
N LEU A 78 -22.64 -7.59 -7.87
CA LEU A 78 -23.25 -7.04 -6.67
C LEU A 78 -22.83 -5.59 -6.50
N GLY A 79 -23.72 -4.65 -6.83
CA GLY A 79 -23.50 -3.22 -6.81
C GLY A 79 -23.24 -2.63 -8.19
N CYS A 80 -23.90 -1.48 -8.46
CA CYS A 80 -23.71 -0.70 -9.69
C CYS A 80 -23.63 0.78 -9.33
N GLY A 81 -22.67 1.10 -8.47
CA GLY A 81 -22.21 2.46 -8.16
C GLY A 81 -21.06 2.84 -9.08
N THR A 82 -20.18 3.75 -8.64
CA THR A 82 -19.05 4.26 -9.43
C THR A 82 -18.16 3.13 -9.99
N VAL A 83 -17.79 2.15 -9.16
CA VAL A 83 -16.95 1.02 -9.60
C VAL A 83 -17.76 0.01 -10.41
N GLY A 84 -18.93 -0.40 -9.92
CA GLY A 84 -19.72 -1.45 -10.59
C GLY A 84 -20.22 -1.07 -11.97
N SER A 85 -20.56 0.21 -12.23
CA SER A 85 -20.91 0.67 -13.58
C SER A 85 -19.72 0.62 -14.54
N GLU A 86 -18.50 0.96 -14.07
CA GLU A 86 -17.28 0.82 -14.88
C GLU A 86 -16.94 -0.65 -15.15
N VAL A 87 -17.10 -1.53 -14.16
CA VAL A 87 -16.94 -2.98 -14.37
C VAL A 87 -17.90 -3.49 -15.44
N ALA A 88 -19.20 -3.16 -15.35
CA ALA A 88 -20.18 -3.57 -16.34
C ALA A 88 -19.86 -3.03 -17.76
N ARG A 89 -19.45 -1.77 -17.85
CA ARG A 89 -19.03 -1.14 -19.11
C ARG A 89 -17.81 -1.87 -19.70
N LEU A 90 -16.78 -2.09 -18.92
CA LEU A 90 -15.54 -2.76 -19.39
C LEU A 90 -15.78 -4.21 -19.79
N LEU A 91 -16.67 -4.93 -19.10
CA LEU A 91 -17.07 -6.29 -19.51
C LEU A 91 -17.69 -6.32 -20.92
N THR A 92 -18.42 -5.25 -21.28
CA THR A 92 -19.05 -5.11 -22.59
C THR A 92 -18.05 -4.61 -23.64
N ASP A 93 -17.36 -3.51 -23.36
CA ASP A 93 -16.48 -2.82 -24.32
C ASP A 93 -15.25 -3.66 -24.67
N SER A 94 -14.77 -4.49 -23.75
CA SER A 94 -13.57 -5.33 -23.93
C SER A 94 -13.87 -6.82 -24.09
N ALA A 95 -15.11 -7.19 -24.41
CA ALA A 95 -15.57 -8.59 -24.41
C ALA A 95 -14.71 -9.53 -25.27
N ASP A 96 -14.29 -9.10 -26.45
CA ASP A 96 -13.46 -9.92 -27.36
C ASP A 96 -12.03 -10.05 -26.87
N ASP A 97 -11.43 -8.99 -26.31
CA ASP A 97 -10.10 -9.03 -25.70
C ASP A 97 -10.08 -9.90 -24.44
N LEU A 98 -11.09 -9.79 -23.58
CA LEU A 98 -11.28 -10.64 -22.42
C LEU A 98 -11.43 -12.12 -22.84
N HIS A 99 -12.22 -12.38 -23.88
CA HIS A 99 -12.34 -13.74 -24.44
C HIS A 99 -10.98 -14.29 -24.91
N ALA A 100 -10.21 -13.50 -25.65
CA ALA A 100 -8.89 -13.90 -26.12
C ALA A 100 -7.92 -14.21 -24.96
N ARG A 101 -8.00 -13.46 -23.89
CA ARG A 101 -7.16 -13.66 -22.68
C ARG A 101 -7.57 -14.87 -21.85
N ILE A 102 -8.86 -15.14 -21.75
CA ILE A 102 -9.43 -16.20 -20.89
C ILE A 102 -9.54 -17.53 -21.64
N GLY A 103 -9.82 -17.47 -22.94
CA GLY A 103 -10.15 -18.63 -23.78
C GLY A 103 -11.64 -19.00 -23.74
N ARG A 104 -12.48 -18.21 -23.04
CA ARG A 104 -13.92 -18.39 -22.88
C ARG A 104 -14.60 -17.02 -22.71
N ARG A 105 -15.81 -16.84 -23.29
CA ARG A 105 -16.56 -15.61 -23.14
C ARG A 105 -17.06 -15.42 -21.70
N LEU A 106 -17.16 -14.17 -21.26
CA LEU A 106 -17.86 -13.78 -20.04
C LEU A 106 -19.24 -13.25 -20.42
N GLU A 107 -20.28 -13.64 -19.68
CA GLU A 107 -21.65 -13.16 -19.84
C GLU A 107 -22.15 -12.58 -18.53
N LEU A 108 -22.47 -11.29 -18.51
CA LEU A 108 -23.08 -10.64 -17.35
C LEU A 108 -24.56 -11.05 -17.29
N VAL A 109 -24.96 -11.82 -16.26
CA VAL A 109 -26.28 -12.46 -16.18
C VAL A 109 -27.19 -11.83 -15.12
N GLY A 110 -26.70 -10.88 -14.36
CA GLY A 110 -27.48 -10.12 -13.39
C GLY A 110 -26.65 -9.11 -12.61
N ILE A 111 -27.29 -8.02 -12.25
CA ILE A 111 -26.73 -6.92 -11.46
C ILE A 111 -27.65 -6.63 -10.28
N ALA A 112 -27.18 -6.94 -9.07
CA ALA A 112 -27.95 -6.63 -7.88
C ALA A 112 -27.75 -5.18 -7.45
N VAL A 113 -28.85 -4.47 -7.22
CA VAL A 113 -28.86 -3.06 -6.79
C VAL A 113 -29.91 -2.82 -5.72
N ARG A 114 -29.69 -1.82 -4.86
CA ARG A 114 -30.68 -1.46 -3.82
C ARG A 114 -31.97 -0.85 -4.37
N ARG A 115 -31.91 -0.18 -5.54
CA ARG A 115 -33.03 0.54 -6.15
C ARG A 115 -32.98 0.42 -7.66
N LEU A 116 -34.10 0.08 -8.31
CA LEU A 116 -34.23 -0.04 -9.76
C LEU A 116 -34.49 1.32 -10.47
N ASN A 117 -34.95 2.32 -9.75
CA ASN A 117 -35.39 3.61 -10.32
C ASN A 117 -34.23 4.56 -10.70
N ARG A 118 -33.00 4.15 -10.62
CA ARG A 118 -31.82 4.93 -11.07
C ARG A 118 -31.43 4.48 -12.47
N THR A 119 -31.49 5.39 -13.44
CA THR A 119 -30.97 5.13 -14.79
C THR A 119 -29.44 4.90 -14.76
N ARG A 120 -28.99 3.90 -15.49
CA ARG A 120 -27.57 3.57 -15.68
C ARG A 120 -27.33 3.41 -17.17
N GLU A 121 -26.70 4.42 -17.76
CA GLU A 121 -26.46 4.47 -19.20
C GLU A 121 -25.60 3.30 -19.67
N GLY A 122 -25.91 2.76 -20.84
CA GLY A 122 -25.13 1.70 -21.49
C GLY A 122 -25.30 0.30 -20.90
N ILE A 123 -26.19 0.10 -19.91
CA ILE A 123 -26.44 -1.22 -19.30
C ILE A 123 -27.90 -1.62 -19.53
N ASP A 124 -28.12 -2.87 -20.00
CA ASP A 124 -29.45 -3.41 -20.23
C ASP A 124 -30.28 -3.41 -18.93
N PRO A 125 -31.43 -2.71 -18.90
CA PRO A 125 -32.31 -2.68 -17.73
C PRO A 125 -32.77 -4.07 -17.25
N ALA A 126 -32.86 -5.06 -18.14
CA ALA A 126 -33.27 -6.42 -17.83
C ALA A 126 -32.29 -7.16 -16.91
N LEU A 127 -31.03 -6.71 -16.82
CA LEU A 127 -30.01 -7.30 -15.93
C LEU A 127 -30.20 -6.91 -14.45
N PHE A 128 -30.97 -5.86 -14.15
CA PHE A 128 -31.07 -5.36 -12.79
C PHE A 128 -32.07 -6.12 -11.93
N THR A 129 -31.67 -6.48 -10.72
CA THR A 129 -32.51 -7.07 -9.69
C THR A 129 -32.28 -6.40 -8.33
N THR A 130 -33.30 -6.44 -7.46
CA THR A 130 -33.15 -6.09 -6.04
C THR A 130 -32.96 -7.33 -5.16
N ASP A 131 -33.11 -8.51 -5.73
CA ASP A 131 -32.91 -9.79 -5.02
C ASP A 131 -31.49 -10.31 -5.25
N ALA A 132 -30.56 -9.76 -4.47
CA ALA A 132 -29.16 -10.18 -4.51
C ALA A 132 -28.99 -11.64 -4.02
N ALA A 133 -29.81 -12.06 -3.05
CA ALA A 133 -29.71 -13.40 -2.48
C ALA A 133 -30.10 -14.47 -3.52
N ALA A 134 -31.22 -14.27 -4.23
CA ALA A 134 -31.60 -15.17 -5.31
C ALA A 134 -30.56 -15.17 -6.46
N LEU A 135 -29.94 -14.03 -6.76
CA LEU A 135 -28.92 -13.94 -7.83
C LEU A 135 -27.68 -14.77 -7.50
N VAL A 136 -27.11 -14.67 -6.29
CA VAL A 136 -25.89 -15.41 -5.89
C VAL A 136 -26.13 -16.88 -5.61
N ALA A 137 -27.39 -17.28 -5.34
CA ALA A 137 -27.76 -18.67 -5.10
C ALA A 137 -28.03 -19.46 -6.39
N ARG A 138 -27.95 -18.84 -7.55
CA ARG A 138 -28.16 -19.51 -8.85
C ARG A 138 -27.01 -20.50 -9.13
N SER A 139 -27.35 -21.75 -9.45
CA SER A 139 -26.39 -22.79 -9.78
C SER A 139 -25.70 -22.61 -11.13
N ASP A 140 -26.17 -21.68 -11.96
CA ASP A 140 -25.61 -21.34 -13.26
C ASP A 140 -24.72 -20.09 -13.24
N VAL A 141 -24.46 -19.50 -12.07
CA VAL A 141 -23.49 -18.39 -11.90
C VAL A 141 -22.12 -18.98 -11.57
N ASP A 142 -21.15 -18.67 -12.42
CA ASP A 142 -19.76 -19.12 -12.25
C ASP A 142 -18.91 -18.16 -11.42
N LEU A 143 -19.15 -16.86 -11.54
CA LEU A 143 -18.32 -15.79 -11.01
C LEU A 143 -19.21 -14.71 -10.39
N VAL A 144 -18.86 -14.25 -9.20
CA VAL A 144 -19.54 -13.14 -8.51
C VAL A 144 -18.52 -12.01 -8.28
N ILE A 145 -18.91 -10.80 -8.66
CA ILE A 145 -18.15 -9.58 -8.37
C ILE A 145 -18.89 -8.81 -7.29
N GLU A 146 -18.26 -8.54 -6.14
CA GLU A 146 -18.84 -7.77 -5.05
C GLU A 146 -18.16 -6.40 -4.93
N VAL A 147 -18.95 -5.33 -5.13
CA VAL A 147 -18.55 -3.93 -5.02
C VAL A 147 -19.62 -3.08 -4.31
N ILE A 148 -20.36 -3.68 -3.36
CA ILE A 148 -21.37 -2.98 -2.56
C ILE A 148 -20.81 -2.38 -1.29
N GLY A 149 -19.74 -2.99 -0.73
CA GLY A 149 -19.09 -2.54 0.50
C GLY A 149 -19.90 -2.80 1.78
N GLY A 150 -19.32 -2.45 2.92
CA GLY A 150 -19.87 -2.72 4.25
C GLY A 150 -19.72 -4.19 4.67
N ILE A 151 -20.20 -4.54 5.86
CA ILE A 151 -20.09 -5.92 6.38
C ILE A 151 -21.29 -6.75 5.91
N GLU A 152 -22.50 -6.37 6.30
CA GLU A 152 -23.73 -6.99 5.83
C GLU A 152 -24.48 -6.07 4.86
N PRO A 153 -25.07 -6.58 3.82
CA PRO A 153 -25.25 -7.99 3.46
C PRO A 153 -24.11 -8.62 2.64
N ALA A 154 -22.99 -7.91 2.42
CA ALA A 154 -21.90 -8.39 1.56
C ALA A 154 -21.35 -9.74 2.02
N ARG A 155 -21.11 -9.91 3.32
CA ARG A 155 -20.64 -11.15 3.93
C ARG A 155 -21.56 -12.33 3.61
N SER A 156 -22.85 -12.20 3.91
CA SER A 156 -23.84 -13.26 3.67
C SER A 156 -23.96 -13.61 2.19
N LEU A 157 -23.87 -12.61 1.30
CA LEU A 157 -23.94 -12.82 -0.15
C LEU A 157 -22.68 -13.51 -0.69
N ILE A 158 -21.49 -13.11 -0.24
CA ILE A 158 -20.23 -13.77 -0.63
C ILE A 158 -20.23 -15.22 -0.16
N LEU A 159 -20.57 -15.48 1.11
CA LEU A 159 -20.63 -16.85 1.64
C LEU A 159 -21.63 -17.70 0.85
N SER A 160 -22.80 -17.17 0.51
CA SER A 160 -23.77 -17.87 -0.32
C SER A 160 -23.22 -18.16 -1.71
N ALA A 161 -22.57 -17.21 -2.37
CA ALA A 161 -21.94 -17.43 -3.68
C ALA A 161 -20.90 -18.56 -3.66
N LEU A 162 -19.99 -18.52 -2.67
CA LEU A 162 -18.96 -19.56 -2.48
C LEU A 162 -19.60 -20.95 -2.24
N GLN A 163 -20.61 -21.03 -1.38
CA GLN A 163 -21.33 -22.28 -1.09
C GLN A 163 -22.05 -22.87 -2.32
N HIS A 164 -22.49 -22.02 -3.26
CA HIS A 164 -23.08 -22.46 -4.54
C HIS A 164 -22.05 -22.72 -5.64
N GLY A 165 -20.76 -22.68 -5.30
CA GLY A 165 -19.66 -23.02 -6.20
C GLY A 165 -19.24 -21.89 -7.16
N ALA A 166 -19.66 -20.65 -6.93
CA ALA A 166 -19.17 -19.49 -7.65
C ALA A 166 -17.88 -18.98 -7.03
N SER A 167 -16.88 -18.64 -7.87
CA SER A 167 -15.70 -17.90 -7.41
C SER A 167 -16.04 -16.43 -7.22
N VAL A 168 -15.37 -15.75 -6.28
CA VAL A 168 -15.71 -14.39 -5.90
C VAL A 168 -14.52 -13.45 -6.09
N VAL A 169 -14.80 -12.26 -6.66
CA VAL A 169 -13.90 -11.11 -6.70
C VAL A 169 -14.54 -9.99 -5.89
N THR A 170 -13.85 -9.47 -4.87
CA THR A 170 -14.39 -8.43 -4.00
C THR A 170 -13.44 -7.22 -3.87
N ALA A 171 -14.02 -6.02 -3.76
CA ALA A 171 -13.30 -4.78 -3.42
C ALA A 171 -13.51 -4.36 -1.96
N ASN A 172 -14.09 -5.23 -1.12
CA ASN A 172 -14.60 -4.90 0.21
C ASN A 172 -13.52 -5.05 1.29
N LYS A 173 -12.70 -4.01 1.41
CA LYS A 173 -11.63 -3.96 2.41
C LYS A 173 -12.10 -4.10 3.86
N ALA A 174 -13.27 -3.51 4.18
CA ALA A 174 -13.79 -3.55 5.55
C ALA A 174 -14.14 -4.98 5.97
N LEU A 175 -14.82 -5.73 5.11
CA LEU A 175 -15.18 -7.12 5.36
C LEU A 175 -13.93 -8.02 5.43
N LEU A 176 -12.96 -7.84 4.54
CA LEU A 176 -11.72 -8.62 4.56
C LEU A 176 -10.88 -8.36 5.82
N ALA A 177 -10.81 -7.11 6.27
CA ALA A 177 -10.08 -6.75 7.48
C ALA A 177 -10.78 -7.19 8.79
N GLU A 178 -12.11 -7.39 8.74
CA GLU A 178 -12.90 -7.83 9.90
C GLU A 178 -13.00 -9.36 9.97
N ASP A 179 -13.33 -10.00 8.86
CA ASP A 179 -13.67 -11.43 8.83
C ASP A 179 -13.17 -12.17 7.57
N GLY A 180 -12.04 -11.74 7.03
CA GLY A 180 -11.43 -12.39 5.86
C GLY A 180 -11.21 -13.89 6.03
N GLY A 181 -10.80 -14.34 7.22
CA GLY A 181 -10.56 -15.75 7.51
C GLY A 181 -11.77 -16.66 7.29
N THR A 182 -12.98 -16.19 7.63
CA THR A 182 -14.23 -16.96 7.36
C THR A 182 -14.48 -17.08 5.86
N LEU A 183 -14.22 -16.01 5.09
CA LEU A 183 -14.41 -16.01 3.64
C LEU A 183 -13.42 -16.93 2.94
N PHE A 184 -12.14 -16.91 3.35
CA PHE A 184 -11.11 -17.80 2.81
C PHE A 184 -11.43 -19.27 3.11
N ALA A 185 -11.80 -19.59 4.34
CA ALA A 185 -12.18 -20.96 4.71
C ALA A 185 -13.37 -21.47 3.89
N ALA A 186 -14.37 -20.62 3.62
CA ALA A 186 -15.50 -20.97 2.77
C ALA A 186 -15.09 -21.19 1.31
N ALA A 187 -14.21 -20.39 0.76
CA ALA A 187 -13.70 -20.53 -0.59
C ALA A 187 -12.89 -21.84 -0.75
N GLU A 188 -12.01 -22.13 0.21
CA GLU A 188 -11.22 -23.37 0.24
C GLU A 188 -12.11 -24.60 0.37
N GLN A 189 -13.09 -24.58 1.25
CA GLN A 189 -14.05 -25.68 1.42
C GLN A 189 -14.86 -25.94 0.14
N ALA A 190 -15.22 -24.90 -0.59
CA ALA A 190 -15.95 -25.01 -1.85
C ALA A 190 -15.05 -25.31 -3.06
N GLY A 191 -13.72 -25.24 -2.93
CA GLY A 191 -12.75 -25.43 -4.01
C GLY A 191 -12.82 -24.34 -5.09
N VAL A 192 -13.15 -23.11 -4.70
CA VAL A 192 -13.29 -21.93 -5.58
C VAL A 192 -12.40 -20.78 -5.14
N ASP A 193 -12.24 -19.79 -6.00
CA ASP A 193 -11.36 -18.65 -5.75
C ASP A 193 -12.05 -17.51 -4.98
N LEU A 194 -11.26 -16.85 -4.12
CA LEU A 194 -11.55 -15.53 -3.55
C LEU A 194 -10.39 -14.59 -3.86
N TYR A 195 -10.64 -13.56 -4.69
CA TYR A 195 -9.66 -12.56 -5.10
C TYR A 195 -10.12 -11.15 -4.72
N PHE A 196 -9.17 -10.25 -4.41
CA PHE A 196 -9.48 -8.95 -3.79
C PHE A 196 -8.42 -7.86 -4.03
N GLU A 197 -7.77 -7.85 -5.20
CA GLU A 197 -6.77 -6.82 -5.55
C GLU A 197 -7.32 -5.40 -5.34
N ALA A 198 -8.59 -5.19 -5.74
CA ALA A 198 -9.25 -3.89 -5.63
C ALA A 198 -9.53 -3.42 -4.18
N ALA A 199 -9.36 -4.28 -3.18
CA ALA A 199 -9.58 -3.92 -1.78
C ALA A 199 -8.46 -3.05 -1.19
N VAL A 200 -7.24 -3.10 -1.76
CA VAL A 200 -6.09 -2.34 -1.26
C VAL A 200 -5.49 -1.48 -2.37
N ALA A 201 -5.35 -0.18 -2.11
CA ALA A 201 -4.66 0.78 -2.98
C ALA A 201 -5.21 0.87 -4.44
N GLY A 202 -6.49 0.57 -4.64
CA GLY A 202 -7.20 0.82 -5.91
C GLY A 202 -6.60 0.11 -7.12
N ALA A 203 -6.00 0.85 -8.04
CA ALA A 203 -5.39 0.29 -9.26
C ALA A 203 -3.98 -0.29 -9.04
N ILE A 204 -3.37 -0.03 -7.89
CA ILE A 204 -2.01 -0.50 -7.60
C ILE A 204 -2.03 -2.02 -7.41
N PRO A 205 -1.31 -2.80 -8.24
CA PRO A 205 -1.24 -4.25 -8.05
C PRO A 205 -0.31 -4.56 -6.88
N ILE A 206 -0.84 -4.75 -5.68
CA ILE A 206 -0.07 -5.03 -4.45
C ILE A 206 -0.46 -6.36 -3.78
N VAL A 207 -1.74 -6.73 -3.79
CA VAL A 207 -2.21 -7.97 -3.16
C VAL A 207 -1.58 -9.18 -3.84
N ARG A 208 -1.62 -9.22 -5.16
CA ARG A 208 -1.07 -10.33 -5.95
C ARG A 208 0.45 -10.41 -5.87
N PRO A 209 1.23 -9.33 -6.00
CA PRO A 209 2.66 -9.37 -5.72
C PRO A 209 3.01 -9.96 -4.35
N LEU A 210 2.30 -9.59 -3.29
CA LEU A 210 2.55 -10.16 -1.95
C LEU A 210 2.18 -11.65 -1.87
N ARG A 211 1.09 -12.07 -2.51
CA ARG A 211 0.59 -13.46 -2.47
C ARG A 211 1.30 -14.41 -3.41
N GLU A 212 1.80 -13.93 -4.55
CA GLU A 212 2.26 -14.77 -5.65
C GLU A 212 3.72 -14.48 -6.06
N SER A 213 4.08 -13.19 -6.27
CA SER A 213 5.41 -12.85 -6.80
C SER A 213 6.50 -12.89 -5.74
N LEU A 214 6.20 -12.46 -4.53
CA LEU A 214 7.14 -12.37 -3.41
C LEU A 214 6.99 -13.53 -2.42
N VAL A 215 6.17 -14.53 -2.71
CA VAL A 215 5.89 -15.67 -1.81
C VAL A 215 7.13 -16.51 -1.49
N GLY A 216 8.16 -16.45 -2.32
CA GLY A 216 9.45 -17.13 -2.10
C GLY A 216 10.48 -16.30 -1.32
N ASP A 217 10.13 -15.09 -0.90
CA ASP A 217 11.01 -14.17 -0.17
C ASP A 217 10.45 -13.85 1.22
N GLU A 218 11.29 -13.37 2.11
CA GLU A 218 10.86 -12.87 3.43
C GLU A 218 10.64 -11.37 3.38
N ILE A 219 9.39 -10.96 3.45
CA ILE A 219 9.02 -9.55 3.57
C ILE A 219 9.27 -9.11 5.02
N THR A 220 10.05 -8.04 5.20
CA THR A 220 10.41 -7.50 6.50
C THR A 220 9.60 -6.26 6.86
N SER A 221 9.23 -5.45 5.86
CA SER A 221 8.49 -4.21 6.05
C SER A 221 7.58 -3.91 4.86
N VAL A 222 6.39 -3.37 5.15
CA VAL A 222 5.50 -2.75 4.17
C VAL A 222 5.10 -1.39 4.72
N ILE A 223 5.45 -0.32 4.00
CA ILE A 223 5.11 1.05 4.37
C ILE A 223 4.28 1.66 3.23
N GLY A 224 3.08 2.16 3.54
CA GLY A 224 2.17 2.64 2.50
C GLY A 224 1.55 4.00 2.79
N ILE A 225 1.45 4.82 1.74
CA ILE A 225 0.48 5.90 1.62
C ILE A 225 -0.73 5.29 0.93
N VAL A 226 -1.70 4.83 1.73
CA VAL A 226 -2.82 4.01 1.23
C VAL A 226 -4.17 4.71 1.27
N ASN A 227 -4.18 6.00 1.64
CA ASN A 227 -5.36 6.85 1.60
C ASN A 227 -5.06 8.13 0.81
N GLY A 228 -5.74 8.32 -0.32
CA GLY A 228 -5.52 9.45 -1.23
C GLY A 228 -6.00 10.78 -0.67
N THR A 229 -7.10 10.79 0.09
CA THR A 229 -7.67 11.98 0.70
C THR A 229 -6.69 12.63 1.69
N THR A 230 -6.17 11.84 2.61
CA THR A 230 -5.20 12.32 3.61
C THR A 230 -3.87 12.70 2.96
N ASN A 231 -3.41 11.98 1.93
CA ASN A 231 -2.22 12.38 1.20
C ASN A 231 -2.40 13.71 0.49
N TYR A 232 -3.55 13.94 -0.16
CA TYR A 232 -3.87 15.22 -0.78
C TYR A 232 -3.85 16.37 0.22
N ILE A 233 -4.49 16.20 1.39
CA ILE A 233 -4.54 17.22 2.44
C ILE A 233 -3.13 17.57 2.93
N LEU A 234 -2.34 16.59 3.31
CA LEU A 234 -0.98 16.80 3.83
C LEU A 234 -0.03 17.37 2.76
N ASP A 235 -0.18 16.96 1.49
CA ASP A 235 0.58 17.48 0.37
C ASP A 235 0.27 18.97 0.13
N LYS A 236 -0.99 19.38 0.18
CA LYS A 236 -1.40 20.79 0.09
C LYS A 236 -0.91 21.63 1.28
N MET A 237 -1.01 21.10 2.48
CA MET A 237 -0.43 21.75 3.67
C MET A 237 1.09 21.95 3.52
N ASP A 238 1.81 20.96 2.95
CA ASP A 238 3.26 21.09 2.68
C ASP A 238 3.54 22.03 1.51
N THR A 239 2.86 21.97 0.39
CA THR A 239 3.22 22.74 -0.81
C THR A 239 2.73 24.18 -0.78
N GLU A 240 1.53 24.44 -0.25
CA GLU A 240 0.86 25.74 -0.26
C GLU A 240 0.87 26.45 1.10
N GLY A 241 1.16 25.72 2.19
CA GLY A 241 1.12 26.27 3.55
C GLY A 241 -0.29 26.47 4.10
N ALA A 242 -1.30 25.90 3.43
CA ALA A 242 -2.70 25.99 3.83
C ALA A 242 -2.98 25.21 5.13
N GLY A 243 -4.04 25.59 5.85
CA GLY A 243 -4.47 24.90 7.05
C GLY A 243 -5.26 23.62 6.76
N PHE A 244 -5.33 22.70 7.75
CA PHE A 244 -6.07 21.45 7.63
C PHE A 244 -7.53 21.64 7.19
N SER A 245 -8.29 22.54 7.84
CA SER A 245 -9.70 22.76 7.53
C SER A 245 -9.93 23.30 6.12
N GLU A 246 -9.05 24.17 5.63
CA GLU A 246 -9.10 24.72 4.27
C GLU A 246 -8.85 23.62 3.24
N THR A 247 -7.80 22.85 3.42
CA THR A 247 -7.44 21.76 2.50
C THR A 247 -8.45 20.62 2.51
N LEU A 248 -9.11 20.36 3.64
CA LEU A 248 -10.21 19.40 3.71
C LEU A 248 -11.42 19.88 2.90
N ALA A 249 -11.79 21.16 3.01
CA ALA A 249 -12.89 21.74 2.21
C ALA A 249 -12.60 21.66 0.69
N ASP A 250 -11.34 21.90 0.31
CA ASP A 250 -10.91 21.73 -1.09
C ASP A 250 -11.00 20.28 -1.54
N ALA A 251 -10.56 19.33 -0.71
CA ALA A 251 -10.67 17.90 -1.00
C ALA A 251 -12.13 17.46 -1.18
N GLN A 252 -13.06 17.99 -0.37
CA GLN A 252 -14.49 17.74 -0.52
C GLN A 252 -15.05 18.33 -1.82
N THR A 253 -14.64 19.55 -2.17
CA THR A 253 -15.07 20.21 -3.42
C THR A 253 -14.61 19.46 -4.66
N LEU A 254 -13.40 18.90 -4.62
CA LEU A 254 -12.82 18.09 -5.70
C LEU A 254 -13.34 16.64 -5.72
N GLY A 255 -14.11 16.23 -4.71
CA GLY A 255 -14.66 14.87 -4.59
C GLY A 255 -13.65 13.82 -4.12
N TYR A 256 -12.52 14.23 -3.55
CA TYR A 256 -11.57 13.34 -2.89
C TYR A 256 -12.03 12.94 -1.49
N ALA A 257 -12.75 13.82 -0.79
CA ALA A 257 -13.36 13.54 0.50
C ALA A 257 -14.90 13.56 0.39
N GLU A 258 -15.56 12.68 1.12
CA GLU A 258 -17.00 12.68 1.31
C GLU A 258 -17.43 13.77 2.30
N ALA A 259 -18.77 14.00 2.42
CA ALA A 259 -19.31 14.96 3.39
C ALA A 259 -18.96 14.60 4.84
N ASP A 260 -18.88 13.30 5.17
CA ASP A 260 -18.30 12.79 6.41
C ASP A 260 -16.95 12.16 6.09
N PRO A 261 -15.83 12.87 6.32
CA PRO A 261 -14.50 12.40 5.99
C PRO A 261 -13.85 11.55 7.10
N THR A 262 -14.56 11.26 8.19
CA THR A 262 -14.01 10.64 9.40
C THR A 262 -13.26 9.35 9.10
N ALA A 263 -13.78 8.51 8.21
CA ALA A 263 -13.12 7.25 7.84
C ALA A 263 -11.72 7.47 7.25
N ASP A 264 -11.52 8.58 6.54
CA ASP A 264 -10.24 8.94 5.92
C ASP A 264 -9.34 9.68 6.94
N VAL A 265 -9.81 10.83 7.44
CA VAL A 265 -8.96 11.74 8.24
C VAL A 265 -8.55 11.16 9.59
N GLU A 266 -9.40 10.27 10.17
CA GLU A 266 -9.07 9.54 11.39
C GLU A 266 -8.32 8.23 11.14
N GLY A 267 -8.01 7.89 9.86
CA GLY A 267 -7.16 6.79 9.47
C GLY A 267 -7.82 5.40 9.50
N PHE A 268 -9.15 5.28 9.64
CA PHE A 268 -9.84 3.98 9.66
C PHE A 268 -9.69 3.22 8.32
N ASP A 269 -9.80 3.93 7.19
CA ASP A 269 -9.59 3.36 5.86
C ASP A 269 -8.16 2.81 5.71
N ALA A 270 -7.17 3.59 6.15
CA ALA A 270 -5.76 3.19 6.12
C ALA A 270 -5.49 1.99 7.06
N ALA A 271 -6.13 1.94 8.24
CA ALA A 271 -5.98 0.83 9.18
C ALA A 271 -6.54 -0.50 8.63
N ALA A 272 -7.71 -0.48 7.98
CA ALA A 272 -8.26 -1.67 7.33
C ALA A 272 -7.33 -2.21 6.23
N LYS A 273 -6.74 -1.32 5.41
CA LYS A 273 -5.77 -1.69 4.39
C LYS A 273 -4.46 -2.20 4.97
N ALA A 274 -3.97 -1.58 6.07
CA ALA A 274 -2.78 -2.03 6.79
C ALA A 274 -2.95 -3.45 7.35
N ALA A 275 -4.12 -3.76 7.91
CA ALA A 275 -4.43 -5.10 8.41
C ALA A 275 -4.35 -6.17 7.30
N ILE A 276 -4.90 -5.88 6.11
CA ILE A 276 -4.82 -6.77 4.95
C ILE A 276 -3.36 -6.94 4.50
N LEU A 277 -2.62 -5.83 4.34
CA LEU A 277 -1.21 -5.86 3.92
C LEU A 277 -0.35 -6.65 4.90
N ALA A 278 -0.51 -6.44 6.21
CA ALA A 278 0.22 -7.17 7.24
C ALA A 278 -0.11 -8.66 7.23
N SER A 279 -1.40 -9.01 7.05
CA SER A 279 -1.83 -10.41 6.98
C SER A 279 -1.18 -11.14 5.83
N LEU A 280 -1.11 -10.49 4.65
CA LEU A 280 -0.47 -11.06 3.46
C LEU A 280 1.06 -11.15 3.60
N ALA A 281 1.70 -10.05 4.02
CA ALA A 281 3.15 -9.96 4.07
C ALA A 281 3.77 -10.88 5.14
N PHE A 282 3.08 -11.06 6.27
CA PHE A 282 3.61 -11.79 7.42
C PHE A 282 2.90 -13.11 7.70
N HIS A 283 1.99 -13.52 6.83
CA HIS A 283 1.27 -14.80 6.89
C HIS A 283 0.56 -15.02 8.24
N SER A 284 0.04 -13.94 8.84
CA SER A 284 -0.61 -13.94 10.14
C SER A 284 -1.91 -13.16 10.05
N ARG A 285 -2.96 -13.64 10.72
CA ARG A 285 -4.23 -12.90 10.74
C ARG A 285 -4.08 -11.64 11.58
N VAL A 286 -4.26 -10.50 10.96
CA VAL A 286 -4.32 -9.17 11.57
C VAL A 286 -5.65 -8.55 11.20
N THR A 287 -6.40 -8.09 12.20
CA THR A 287 -7.67 -7.38 12.01
C THR A 287 -7.48 -5.87 12.11
N ALA A 288 -8.45 -5.09 11.66
CA ALA A 288 -8.40 -3.64 11.81
C ALA A 288 -8.35 -3.19 13.28
N ALA A 289 -8.87 -4.00 14.21
CA ALA A 289 -8.83 -3.76 15.65
C ALA A 289 -7.42 -3.92 16.25
N ASP A 290 -6.55 -4.68 15.61
CA ASP A 290 -5.17 -4.89 16.04
C ASP A 290 -4.25 -3.75 15.61
N VAL A 291 -4.71 -2.85 14.73
CA VAL A 291 -3.92 -1.76 14.17
C VAL A 291 -3.96 -0.54 15.10
N TYR A 292 -2.80 -0.14 15.61
CA TYR A 292 -2.71 1.17 16.27
C TYR A 292 -2.97 2.29 15.27
N ARG A 293 -3.78 3.30 15.63
CA ARG A 293 -4.22 4.32 14.69
C ARG A 293 -4.22 5.73 15.29
N GLU A 294 -3.65 6.68 14.57
CA GLU A 294 -3.80 8.12 14.76
C GLU A 294 -4.21 8.76 13.43
N GLY A 295 -5.16 9.70 13.47
CA GLY A 295 -5.59 10.47 12.31
C GLY A 295 -4.70 11.66 12.02
N ILE A 296 -5.10 12.47 11.02
CA ILE A 296 -4.39 13.70 10.64
C ILE A 296 -5.08 14.98 11.13
N SER A 297 -6.21 14.88 11.81
CA SER A 297 -7.01 16.05 12.23
C SER A 297 -6.26 17.00 13.18
N GLU A 298 -5.31 16.47 13.95
CA GLU A 298 -4.48 17.23 14.86
C GLU A 298 -3.17 17.76 14.23
N VAL A 299 -2.90 17.43 12.94
CA VAL A 299 -1.70 17.92 12.25
C VAL A 299 -1.85 19.41 11.95
N THR A 300 -0.90 20.19 12.44
CA THR A 300 -0.90 21.64 12.32
C THR A 300 0.06 22.14 11.23
N THR A 301 -0.10 23.41 10.84
CA THR A 301 0.87 24.09 9.97
C THR A 301 2.25 24.22 10.64
N SER A 302 2.32 24.24 11.96
CA SER A 302 3.57 24.24 12.74
C SER A 302 4.31 22.89 12.59
N ASP A 303 3.58 21.75 12.59
CA ASP A 303 4.16 20.44 12.35
C ASP A 303 4.76 20.34 10.94
N ILE A 304 4.04 20.85 9.94
CA ILE A 304 4.52 20.91 8.56
C ILE A 304 5.79 21.78 8.45
N ALA A 305 5.79 22.97 9.08
CA ALA A 305 6.95 23.84 9.08
C ALA A 305 8.16 23.19 9.78
N SER A 306 7.91 22.48 10.88
CA SER A 306 8.92 21.71 11.62
C SER A 306 9.51 20.59 10.79
N ALA A 307 8.68 19.84 10.06
CA ALA A 307 9.14 18.79 9.13
C ALA A 307 10.03 19.36 8.04
N ARG A 308 9.61 20.47 7.42
CA ARG A 308 10.44 21.19 6.42
C ARG A 308 11.80 21.63 6.96
N ALA A 309 11.83 22.12 8.20
CA ALA A 309 13.06 22.63 8.83
C ALA A 309 14.12 21.53 9.03
N ILE A 310 13.70 20.25 9.11
CA ILE A 310 14.59 19.10 9.21
C ILE A 310 14.73 18.34 7.87
N GLY A 311 14.25 18.90 6.76
CA GLY A 311 14.35 18.28 5.42
C GLY A 311 13.39 17.10 5.23
N SER A 312 12.27 17.08 5.95
CA SER A 312 11.26 16.03 5.89
C SER A 312 9.93 16.53 5.33
N VAL A 313 8.99 15.61 5.10
CA VAL A 313 7.57 15.87 4.82
C VAL A 313 6.72 15.05 5.78
N VAL A 314 5.49 15.50 6.02
CA VAL A 314 4.52 14.75 6.83
C VAL A 314 3.64 13.91 5.90
N LYS A 315 3.50 12.61 6.20
CA LYS A 315 2.60 11.68 5.51
C LYS A 315 1.81 10.86 6.53
N LEU A 316 0.57 10.49 6.20
CA LEU A 316 -0.12 9.44 6.94
C LEU A 316 0.38 8.09 6.42
N LEU A 317 1.08 7.35 7.25
CA LEU A 317 1.70 6.09 6.87
C LEU A 317 0.99 4.89 7.50
N ALA A 318 0.67 3.90 6.69
CA ALA A 318 0.40 2.54 7.13
C ALA A 318 1.74 1.80 7.19
N ILE A 319 2.14 1.35 8.37
CA ILE A 319 3.44 0.73 8.61
C ILE A 319 3.21 -0.66 9.19
N CYS A 320 3.70 -1.67 8.49
CA CYS A 320 3.64 -3.07 8.86
C CYS A 320 5.08 -3.59 8.90
N GLU A 321 5.55 -4.05 10.06
CA GLU A 321 6.92 -4.50 10.25
C GLU A 321 6.98 -5.83 10.99
N LEU A 322 7.92 -6.66 10.59
CA LEU A 322 8.25 -7.89 11.27
C LEU A 322 9.46 -7.65 12.17
N SER A 323 9.34 -7.92 13.47
CA SER A 323 10.45 -7.72 14.42
C SER A 323 11.65 -8.59 14.06
N ASP A 324 12.88 -8.05 14.21
CA ASP A 324 14.11 -8.82 14.04
C ASP A 324 14.38 -9.73 15.25
N ALA A 325 13.92 -9.32 16.43
CA ALA A 325 14.10 -10.08 17.65
C ALA A 325 12.93 -11.05 17.87
N GLU A 326 13.26 -12.26 18.29
CA GLU A 326 12.27 -13.19 18.83
C GLU A 326 11.76 -12.68 20.18
N GLY A 327 10.43 -12.73 20.37
CA GLY A 327 9.82 -12.44 21.67
C GLY A 327 10.16 -13.52 22.71
N ASP A 328 9.66 -13.35 23.94
CA ASP A 328 9.95 -14.24 25.08
C ASP A 328 9.62 -15.73 24.83
N ASN A 329 8.76 -16.00 23.84
CA ASN A 329 8.33 -17.33 23.41
C ASN A 329 9.02 -17.82 22.13
N GLY A 330 10.10 -17.18 21.68
CA GLY A 330 10.85 -17.57 20.48
C GLY A 330 10.13 -17.24 19.15
N GLN A 331 9.08 -16.42 19.18
CA GLN A 331 8.34 -16.00 17.98
C GLN A 331 8.60 -14.55 17.65
N ARG A 332 8.80 -14.26 16.37
CA ARG A 332 8.84 -12.88 15.87
C ARG A 332 7.43 -12.27 15.94
N ARG A 333 7.38 -11.00 16.25
CA ARG A 333 6.13 -10.23 16.41
C ARG A 333 5.88 -9.35 15.18
N VAL A 334 4.63 -9.08 14.90
CA VAL A 334 4.21 -8.15 13.86
C VAL A 334 3.81 -6.82 14.51
N SER A 335 4.32 -5.71 14.00
CA SER A 335 3.88 -4.37 14.36
C SER A 335 3.03 -3.80 13.23
N VAL A 336 1.82 -3.34 13.53
CA VAL A 336 0.95 -2.72 12.53
C VAL A 336 0.39 -1.42 13.10
N ARG A 337 0.65 -0.32 12.38
CA ARG A 337 0.28 1.02 12.84
C ARG A 337 -0.04 1.96 11.68
N VAL A 338 -0.92 2.91 11.93
CA VAL A 338 -1.27 4.01 11.04
C VAL A 338 -1.17 5.31 11.82
N HIS A 339 -0.31 6.21 11.40
CA HIS A 339 -0.16 7.51 12.04
C HIS A 339 0.50 8.53 11.11
N PRO A 340 0.31 9.84 11.36
CA PRO A 340 1.15 10.87 10.75
C PRO A 340 2.61 10.67 11.14
N ALA A 341 3.52 10.78 10.18
CA ALA A 341 4.95 10.67 10.42
C ALA A 341 5.73 11.63 9.53
N MET A 342 6.84 12.13 10.05
CA MET A 342 7.85 12.84 9.28
C MET A 342 8.74 11.83 8.58
N ILE A 343 8.88 11.93 7.26
CA ILE A 343 9.82 11.13 6.47
C ILE A 343 10.80 12.04 5.73
N PRO A 344 12.09 11.67 5.62
CA PRO A 344 13.07 12.45 4.87
C PRO A 344 12.65 12.66 3.44
N ARG A 345 12.91 13.83 2.86
CA ARG A 345 12.62 14.11 1.43
C ARG A 345 13.40 13.21 0.47
N SER A 346 14.45 12.53 0.93
CA SER A 346 15.17 11.49 0.18
C SER A 346 14.44 10.15 0.12
N HIS A 347 13.45 9.89 0.99
CA HIS A 347 12.69 8.65 0.98
C HIS A 347 11.74 8.63 -0.23
N PRO A 348 11.61 7.51 -0.98
CA PRO A 348 10.76 7.44 -2.18
C PRO A 348 9.31 7.88 -1.94
N LEU A 349 8.71 7.53 -0.80
CA LEU A 349 7.35 7.92 -0.44
C LEU A 349 7.18 9.44 -0.25
N ALA A 350 8.24 10.20 0.02
CA ALA A 350 8.16 11.64 0.19
C ALA A 350 7.72 12.38 -1.08
N SER A 351 8.01 11.81 -2.25
CA SER A 351 7.65 12.37 -3.56
C SER A 351 6.21 12.10 -3.99
N VAL A 352 5.46 11.29 -3.23
CA VAL A 352 4.07 10.94 -3.56
C VAL A 352 3.16 12.10 -3.20
N GLY A 353 2.74 12.89 -4.18
CA GLY A 353 1.87 14.06 -4.02
C GLY A 353 0.42 13.81 -4.43
N GLY A 354 -0.44 14.81 -4.20
CA GLY A 354 -1.85 14.78 -4.55
C GLY A 354 -2.62 13.60 -3.93
N ALA A 355 -3.62 13.09 -4.66
CA ALA A 355 -4.45 11.96 -4.19
C ALA A 355 -3.88 10.58 -4.59
N TYR A 356 -2.58 10.51 -4.92
CA TYR A 356 -1.93 9.25 -5.28
C TYR A 356 -1.58 8.42 -4.05
N ASN A 357 -1.54 7.11 -4.26
CA ASN A 357 -1.10 6.13 -3.28
C ASN A 357 0.24 5.52 -3.69
N ALA A 358 0.96 4.99 -2.71
CA ALA A 358 2.14 4.17 -2.94
C ALA A 358 2.33 3.17 -1.81
N VAL A 359 2.85 1.99 -2.15
CA VAL A 359 3.23 0.97 -1.18
C VAL A 359 4.69 0.61 -1.42
N PHE A 360 5.49 0.76 -0.38
CA PHE A 360 6.91 0.46 -0.35
C PHE A 360 7.09 -0.85 0.42
N VAL A 361 7.72 -1.84 -0.21
CA VAL A 361 7.93 -3.17 0.34
C VAL A 361 9.42 -3.41 0.47
N GLU A 362 9.85 -3.84 1.63
CA GLU A 362 11.21 -4.31 1.86
C GLU A 362 11.21 -5.83 2.11
N SER A 363 12.07 -6.52 1.40
CA SER A 363 12.26 -7.96 1.53
C SER A 363 13.75 -8.31 1.56
N ARG A 364 14.06 -9.50 2.08
CA ARG A 364 15.46 -9.90 2.28
C ARG A 364 16.23 -10.09 0.99
N SER A 365 15.59 -10.65 -0.03
CA SER A 365 16.27 -11.03 -1.28
C SER A 365 15.98 -10.04 -2.41
N ALA A 366 14.71 -9.65 -2.63
CA ALA A 366 14.35 -8.70 -3.67
C ALA A 366 14.70 -7.25 -3.30
N GLY A 367 14.99 -6.98 -2.02
CA GLY A 367 15.34 -5.64 -1.54
C GLY A 367 14.12 -4.72 -1.49
N ARG A 368 14.29 -3.50 -1.99
CA ARG A 368 13.30 -2.42 -1.89
C ARG A 368 12.50 -2.29 -3.17
N LEU A 369 11.18 -2.40 -3.07
CA LEU A 369 10.24 -2.26 -4.17
C LEU A 369 9.23 -1.16 -3.84
N MET A 370 8.80 -0.40 -4.85
CA MET A 370 7.74 0.60 -4.70
C MET A 370 6.69 0.41 -5.77
N PHE A 371 5.43 0.36 -5.34
CA PHE A 371 4.26 0.33 -6.19
C PHE A 371 3.52 1.66 -6.06
N TYR A 372 3.26 2.34 -7.17
CA TYR A 372 2.70 3.69 -7.19
C TYR A 372 1.58 3.80 -8.21
N GLY A 373 0.53 4.52 -7.88
CA GLY A 373 -0.59 4.75 -8.80
C GLY A 373 -1.81 5.41 -8.13
N PRO A 374 -2.94 5.51 -8.86
CA PRO A 374 -4.18 6.00 -8.30
C PRO A 374 -4.76 5.00 -7.29
N GLY A 375 -5.00 5.47 -6.05
CA GLY A 375 -5.47 4.64 -4.94
C GLY A 375 -6.98 4.40 -4.91
N ALA A 376 -7.76 5.17 -5.70
CA ALA A 376 -9.21 5.10 -5.77
C ALA A 376 -9.71 5.62 -7.12
N GLY A 377 -11.02 5.47 -7.36
CA GLY A 377 -11.70 5.92 -8.57
C GLY A 377 -12.43 4.80 -9.29
N GLY A 378 -13.42 5.13 -10.12
CA GLY A 378 -14.23 4.15 -10.84
C GLY A 378 -13.39 3.23 -11.73
N SER A 379 -12.77 3.80 -12.76
CA SER A 379 -11.95 3.05 -13.73
C SER A 379 -10.70 2.42 -13.13
N PRO A 380 -9.91 3.08 -12.25
CA PRO A 380 -8.76 2.44 -11.60
C PRO A 380 -9.14 1.20 -10.80
N THR A 381 -10.18 1.29 -9.97
CA THR A 381 -10.65 0.16 -9.15
C THR A 381 -11.27 -0.95 -10.01
N ALA A 382 -12.05 -0.58 -11.06
CA ALA A 382 -12.59 -1.55 -12.01
C ALA A 382 -11.50 -2.31 -12.76
N SER A 383 -10.37 -1.68 -13.07
CA SER A 383 -9.21 -2.34 -13.69
C SER A 383 -8.66 -3.45 -12.79
N ALA A 384 -8.51 -3.21 -11.49
CA ALA A 384 -8.07 -4.22 -10.54
C ALA A 384 -9.08 -5.39 -10.42
N VAL A 385 -10.38 -5.08 -10.33
CA VAL A 385 -11.46 -6.09 -10.34
C VAL A 385 -11.39 -6.96 -11.59
N LEU A 386 -11.21 -6.37 -12.78
CA LEU A 386 -11.10 -7.14 -14.02
C LEU A 386 -9.82 -7.96 -14.10
N GLY A 387 -8.72 -7.47 -13.55
CA GLY A 387 -7.49 -8.24 -13.43
C GLY A 387 -7.69 -9.53 -12.63
N ASP A 388 -8.39 -9.44 -11.52
CA ASP A 388 -8.79 -10.59 -10.71
C ASP A 388 -9.78 -11.49 -11.45
N LEU A 389 -10.80 -10.89 -12.06
CA LEU A 389 -11.80 -11.65 -12.80
C LEU A 389 -11.18 -12.50 -13.92
N VAL A 390 -10.23 -11.95 -14.69
CA VAL A 390 -9.50 -12.69 -15.72
C VAL A 390 -8.71 -13.85 -15.12
N THR A 391 -8.10 -13.65 -13.96
CA THR A 391 -7.33 -14.71 -13.28
C THR A 391 -8.25 -15.83 -12.80
N VAL A 392 -9.30 -15.48 -12.11
CA VAL A 392 -10.30 -16.43 -11.59
C VAL A 392 -10.99 -17.18 -12.73
N ALA A 393 -11.37 -16.48 -13.81
CA ALA A 393 -11.94 -17.11 -14.99
C ALA A 393 -10.99 -18.12 -15.67
N ARG A 394 -9.69 -17.78 -15.75
CA ARG A 394 -8.66 -18.72 -16.25
C ARG A 394 -8.51 -19.96 -15.37
N ASN A 395 -8.51 -19.79 -14.06
CA ASN A 395 -8.47 -20.90 -13.11
C ASN A 395 -9.67 -21.83 -13.33
N ARG A 396 -10.86 -21.27 -13.43
CA ARG A 396 -12.09 -22.03 -13.66
C ARG A 396 -12.09 -22.77 -15.01
N VAL A 397 -11.60 -22.14 -16.09
CA VAL A 397 -11.45 -22.80 -17.40
C VAL A 397 -10.48 -23.98 -17.34
N ARG A 398 -9.47 -23.91 -16.48
CA ARG A 398 -8.47 -24.96 -16.28
C ARG A 398 -8.90 -26.02 -15.27
N GLY A 399 -10.02 -25.82 -14.56
CA GLY A 399 -10.44 -26.69 -13.46
C GLY A 399 -9.49 -26.65 -12.26
N ALA A 400 -8.89 -25.48 -11.99
CA ALA A 400 -7.97 -25.23 -10.90
C ALA A 400 -8.46 -24.08 -10.04
N ALA A 401 -7.98 -23.99 -8.80
CA ALA A 401 -8.09 -22.84 -7.94
C ALA A 401 -6.72 -22.17 -7.80
N GLY A 402 -6.71 -20.86 -7.56
CA GLY A 402 -5.52 -20.10 -7.23
C GLY A 402 -5.06 -20.33 -5.78
N PRO A 403 -4.11 -19.50 -5.28
CA PRO A 403 -3.61 -19.63 -3.91
C PRO A 403 -4.73 -19.38 -2.90
N GLY A 404 -4.82 -20.25 -1.89
CA GLY A 404 -5.70 -20.09 -0.73
C GLY A 404 -5.22 -19.00 0.24
N GLU A 405 -5.73 -18.99 1.45
CA GLU A 405 -5.23 -18.13 2.53
C GLU A 405 -3.80 -18.54 2.91
N SER A 406 -2.90 -17.55 3.00
CA SER A 406 -1.51 -17.79 3.38
C SER A 406 -1.23 -17.59 4.87
N SER A 407 -2.25 -17.56 5.73
CA SER A 407 -2.12 -17.32 7.18
C SER A 407 -1.73 -18.59 7.93
N TYR A 408 -0.48 -19.03 7.76
CA TYR A 408 0.08 -20.21 8.43
C TYR A 408 0.89 -19.89 9.70
N ALA A 409 1.21 -18.61 9.94
CA ALA A 409 1.93 -18.16 11.11
C ALA A 409 0.98 -17.49 12.10
N ALA A 410 1.04 -17.87 13.36
CA ALA A 410 0.28 -17.23 14.43
C ALA A 410 1.15 -16.22 15.18
N ARG A 411 1.66 -15.22 14.49
CA ARG A 411 2.54 -14.21 15.07
C ARG A 411 1.72 -13.20 15.87
N PRO A 412 2.10 -12.92 17.13
CA PRO A 412 1.40 -11.93 17.93
C PRO A 412 1.64 -10.51 17.39
N VAL A 413 0.60 -9.67 17.47
CA VAL A 413 0.74 -8.24 17.17
C VAL A 413 1.34 -7.52 18.37
N SER A 414 2.33 -6.67 18.13
CA SER A 414 2.97 -5.85 19.17
C SER A 414 2.07 -4.66 19.50
N PRO A 415 1.86 -4.36 20.80
CA PRO A 415 1.27 -3.08 21.17
C PRO A 415 2.20 -1.93 20.76
N ILE A 416 1.64 -0.73 20.58
CA ILE A 416 2.40 0.46 20.18
C ILE A 416 3.56 0.77 21.13
N ASP A 417 3.38 0.54 22.41
CA ASP A 417 4.36 0.79 23.47
C ASP A 417 5.69 0.05 23.24
N ASP A 418 5.66 -1.13 22.61
CA ASP A 418 6.84 -1.95 22.29
C ASP A 418 7.49 -1.58 20.97
N VAL A 419 6.84 -0.75 20.14
CA VAL A 419 7.37 -0.34 18.84
C VAL A 419 8.58 0.55 19.02
N VAL A 420 9.63 0.30 18.24
CA VAL A 420 10.85 1.10 18.25
C VAL A 420 10.80 2.14 17.14
N THR A 421 10.68 3.41 17.53
CA THR A 421 10.58 4.55 16.61
C THR A 421 11.45 5.71 17.08
N ARG A 422 11.32 6.87 16.46
CA ARG A 422 11.96 8.14 16.83
C ARG A 422 10.91 9.23 16.92
N TYR A 423 11.16 10.24 17.79
CA TYR A 423 10.31 11.41 17.88
C TYR A 423 11.07 12.66 17.42
N HIS A 424 10.35 13.50 16.69
CA HIS A 424 10.58 14.92 16.58
C HIS A 424 9.75 15.61 17.64
N ILE A 425 10.38 16.43 18.47
CA ILE A 425 9.73 17.16 19.56
C ILE A 425 10.11 18.62 19.44
N SER A 426 9.12 19.49 19.36
CA SER A 426 9.28 20.95 19.37
C SER A 426 8.79 21.51 20.69
N LEU A 427 9.65 22.21 21.42
CA LEU A 427 9.39 22.76 22.74
C LEU A 427 9.51 24.27 22.71
N GLU A 428 8.53 24.99 23.24
CA GLU A 428 8.69 26.37 23.63
C GLU A 428 9.28 26.42 25.04
N VAL A 429 10.40 27.11 25.20
CA VAL A 429 11.18 27.08 26.42
C VAL A 429 11.46 28.48 26.98
N ALA A 430 11.78 28.56 28.25
CA ALA A 430 12.34 29.77 28.84
C ALA A 430 13.78 29.98 28.34
N ASP A 431 14.15 31.19 27.91
CA ASP A 431 15.51 31.51 27.48
C ASP A 431 16.40 31.90 28.70
N VAL A 432 16.67 30.89 29.53
CA VAL A 432 17.49 31.03 30.72
C VAL A 432 18.54 29.93 30.82
N THR A 433 19.58 30.19 31.58
CA THR A 433 20.66 29.20 31.80
C THR A 433 20.11 27.94 32.49
N GLY A 434 20.57 26.77 32.05
CA GLY A 434 20.21 25.45 32.62
C GLY A 434 19.04 24.76 31.96
N VAL A 435 18.24 25.40 31.11
CA VAL A 435 17.07 24.80 30.42
C VAL A 435 17.45 23.55 29.63
N LEU A 436 18.49 23.65 28.79
CA LEU A 436 18.95 22.52 28.01
C LEU A 436 19.43 21.35 28.88
N ALA A 437 20.07 21.65 30.01
CA ALA A 437 20.51 20.63 30.96
C ALA A 437 19.34 19.89 31.61
N SER A 438 18.30 20.62 32.05
CA SER A 438 17.11 19.99 32.66
C SER A 438 16.34 19.12 31.65
N ILE A 439 16.23 19.58 30.41
CA ILE A 439 15.61 18.80 29.32
C ILE A 439 16.44 17.56 29.05
N ALA A 440 17.77 17.67 28.87
CA ALA A 440 18.64 16.51 28.61
C ALA A 440 18.60 15.49 29.76
N THR A 441 18.51 15.95 31.02
CA THR A 441 18.34 15.08 32.18
C THR A 441 17.01 14.30 32.10
N CYS A 442 15.90 14.97 31.72
CA CYS A 442 14.61 14.32 31.53
C CYS A 442 14.68 13.18 30.49
N PHE A 443 15.33 13.39 29.37
CA PHE A 443 15.57 12.34 28.37
C PHE A 443 16.38 11.17 28.93
N ALA A 444 17.46 11.47 29.66
CA ALA A 444 18.33 10.47 30.25
C ALA A 444 17.61 9.61 31.30
N GLU A 445 16.77 10.20 32.15
CA GLU A 445 15.98 9.49 33.16
C GLU A 445 14.98 8.48 32.55
N HIS A 446 14.52 8.74 31.32
CA HIS A 446 13.65 7.82 30.60
C HIS A 446 14.38 6.88 29.61
N GLY A 447 15.73 6.90 29.63
CA GLY A 447 16.55 6.06 28.77
C GLY A 447 16.46 6.41 27.27
N VAL A 448 16.06 7.64 26.95
CA VAL A 448 15.96 8.11 25.57
C VAL A 448 17.19 8.93 25.21
N SER A 449 17.86 8.55 24.12
CA SER A 449 19.02 9.28 23.60
C SER A 449 18.59 10.35 22.59
N ILE A 450 19.19 11.52 22.68
CA ILE A 450 18.98 12.63 21.78
C ILE A 450 19.93 12.51 20.58
N GLN A 451 19.40 12.52 19.36
CA GLN A 451 20.17 12.52 18.11
C GLN A 451 20.59 13.94 17.71
N THR A 452 19.64 14.87 17.71
CA THR A 452 19.91 16.28 17.38
C THR A 452 19.13 17.21 18.30
N VAL A 453 19.75 18.36 18.61
CA VAL A 453 19.11 19.49 19.26
C VAL A 453 19.38 20.73 18.44
N ARG A 454 18.35 21.51 18.17
CA ARG A 454 18.46 22.80 17.51
C ARG A 454 17.69 23.86 18.29
N GLN A 455 18.34 24.93 18.69
CA GLN A 455 17.70 26.09 19.31
C GLN A 455 17.40 27.15 18.23
N GLN A 456 16.20 27.70 18.28
CA GLN A 456 15.73 28.79 17.43
C GLN A 456 15.10 29.87 18.30
N GLY A 457 15.06 31.10 17.81
CA GLY A 457 14.49 32.22 18.55
C GLY A 457 15.33 32.69 19.76
N ARG A 458 14.83 33.65 20.46
CA ARG A 458 15.42 34.22 21.69
C ARG A 458 14.31 34.78 22.59
N GLY A 459 14.57 34.84 23.90
CA GLY A 459 13.64 35.44 24.88
C GLY A 459 12.30 34.71 24.96
N SER A 460 11.20 35.41 24.67
CA SER A 460 9.86 34.80 24.66
C SER A 460 9.64 33.77 23.57
N ASP A 461 10.43 33.83 22.50
CA ASP A 461 10.23 33.02 21.30
C ASP A 461 11.31 31.90 21.18
N ALA A 462 11.96 31.55 22.31
CA ALA A 462 12.96 30.51 22.36
C ALA A 462 12.31 29.14 22.16
N GLN A 463 12.75 28.41 21.14
CA GLN A 463 12.25 27.10 20.79
C GLN A 463 13.41 26.10 20.73
N LEU A 464 13.20 24.90 21.27
CA LEU A 464 14.10 23.76 21.13
C LEU A 464 13.43 22.70 20.27
N VAL A 465 14.09 22.35 19.17
CA VAL A 465 13.69 21.24 18.32
C VAL A 465 14.64 20.07 18.58
N ILE A 466 14.08 18.95 18.97
CA ILE A 466 14.80 17.74 19.37
C ILE A 466 14.37 16.60 18.47
N VAL A 467 15.34 15.83 17.90
CA VAL A 467 15.08 14.54 17.27
C VAL A 467 15.79 13.48 18.09
N THR A 468 15.08 12.41 18.44
CA THR A 468 15.63 11.33 19.27
C THR A 468 16.30 10.25 18.42
N HIS A 469 17.20 9.48 19.02
CA HIS A 469 17.53 8.15 18.50
C HIS A 469 16.32 7.21 18.66
N ARG A 470 16.42 6.03 18.03
CA ARG A 470 15.38 4.99 18.14
C ARG A 470 15.26 4.52 19.59
N ALA A 471 14.04 4.52 20.08
CA ALA A 471 13.68 4.01 21.42
C ALA A 471 12.28 3.41 21.37
N ARG A 472 11.89 2.66 22.40
CA ARG A 472 10.50 2.17 22.51
C ARG A 472 9.54 3.35 22.64
N ASP A 473 8.39 3.26 21.98
CA ASP A 473 7.36 4.31 22.02
C ASP A 473 6.91 4.63 23.45
N ALA A 474 6.82 3.62 24.32
CA ALA A 474 6.53 3.81 25.74
C ALA A 474 7.53 4.77 26.44
N ALA A 475 8.85 4.62 26.17
CA ALA A 475 9.86 5.49 26.74
C ALA A 475 9.80 6.91 26.17
N LEU A 476 9.59 7.01 24.83
CA LEU A 476 9.42 8.30 24.16
C LEU A 476 8.18 9.05 24.67
N SER A 477 7.05 8.37 24.78
CA SER A 477 5.80 8.94 25.32
C SER A 477 5.93 9.34 26.79
N ALA A 478 6.65 8.55 27.61
CA ALA A 478 6.94 8.91 29.00
C ALA A 478 7.80 10.17 29.07
N THR A 479 8.83 10.28 28.23
CA THR A 479 9.67 11.47 28.12
C THR A 479 8.84 12.72 27.79
N VAL A 480 7.96 12.62 26.79
CA VAL A 480 7.08 13.76 26.42
C VAL A 480 6.16 14.17 27.56
N ARG A 481 5.59 13.22 28.30
CA ARG A 481 4.78 13.53 29.50
C ARG A 481 5.59 14.25 30.59
N ALA A 482 6.81 13.80 30.83
CA ALA A 482 7.71 14.43 31.80
C ALA A 482 8.14 15.83 31.34
N LEU A 483 8.45 16.04 30.07
CA LEU A 483 8.79 17.35 29.50
C LEU A 483 7.66 18.38 29.72
N ARG A 484 6.39 17.97 29.57
CA ARG A 484 5.24 18.86 29.85
C ARG A 484 5.15 19.34 31.30
N SER A 485 5.79 18.63 32.22
CA SER A 485 5.80 18.96 33.65
C SER A 485 7.02 19.78 34.07
N LEU A 486 7.99 20.02 33.17
CA LEU A 486 9.17 20.81 33.49
C LEU A 486 8.85 22.29 33.50
N GLU A 487 9.23 23.01 34.59
CA GLU A 487 9.04 24.47 34.72
C GLU A 487 9.73 25.25 33.58
N ALA A 488 10.82 24.72 33.04
CA ALA A 488 11.57 25.31 31.93
C ALA A 488 10.87 25.20 30.59
N VAL A 489 9.88 24.31 30.45
CA VAL A 489 9.11 24.07 29.22
C VAL A 489 7.77 24.80 29.36
N ARG A 490 7.53 25.79 28.51
CA ARG A 490 6.26 26.52 28.48
C ARG A 490 5.20 25.70 27.78
N GLU A 491 5.57 25.09 26.64
CA GLU A 491 4.66 24.29 25.83
C GLU A 491 5.45 23.21 25.06
N VAL A 492 4.84 22.05 24.91
CA VAL A 492 5.26 21.04 23.93
C VAL A 492 4.44 21.30 22.66
N ALA A 493 5.01 22.11 21.78
CA ALA A 493 4.31 22.66 20.61
C ALA A 493 4.02 21.62 19.53
N SER A 494 4.87 20.60 19.40
CA SER A 494 4.71 19.52 18.40
C SER A 494 5.41 18.26 18.88
N VAL A 495 4.76 17.11 18.64
CA VAL A 495 5.38 15.78 18.80
C VAL A 495 4.95 14.93 17.61
N MET A 496 5.90 14.42 16.85
CA MET A 496 5.59 13.57 15.72
C MET A 496 6.65 12.46 15.56
N ARG A 497 6.21 11.27 15.15
CA ARG A 497 7.14 10.18 14.85
C ARG A 497 7.96 10.49 13.58
N VAL A 498 9.20 10.02 13.55
CA VAL A 498 10.11 10.15 12.41
C VAL A 498 10.42 8.74 11.90
N GLU A 499 10.06 8.49 10.65
CA GLU A 499 10.16 7.18 10.00
C GLU A 499 10.99 7.26 8.72
N GLY A 500 11.28 6.11 8.09
CA GLY A 500 11.90 6.07 6.76
C GLY A 500 13.40 6.32 6.69
N GLU A 501 14.13 6.30 7.81
CA GLU A 501 15.58 6.21 7.83
C GLU A 501 15.99 4.81 8.25
N GLY A 502 16.52 4.06 7.33
CA GLY A 502 17.15 2.76 7.56
C GLY A 502 18.67 2.87 7.53
#